data_359ee52c985f743c07ed69f08293c8d7
#
_entry.id   359ee52c985f743c07ed69f08293c8d7
#
_cell.length_a   1.000
_cell.length_b   1.000
_cell.length_c   1.000
_cell.angle_alpha   90.00
_cell.angle_beta   90.00
_cell.angle_gamma   90.00
#
_symmetry.space_group_name_H-M   'P 1'
#
loop_
_entity.id
_entity.type
_entity.pdbx_description
1 polymer ?
#
loop_
_entity_poly.entity_id
_entity_poly.type
_entity_poly.pdbx_seq_one_letter_code
_entity_poly.pdbx_strand_id
1 'polypeptide(L)'
;MKSFPGLLEGIGRGKMDRVIMGKLKMDIDLLEGIQELAKKEGIRTGVILSAIGALKKATFRNLKILPPDLKVEKHHRLYLELEQPMEIVSLTGWIARKEDGDLEVHAHFSASTVMGDRIVTLGGHLIPGTFTSVKLVIVIGVIEETDIKAGLDPRINQIDVKLPFP
;
A
#
# COMPACT_ATOMS: atom_id res chain seq x y z
N MET A 1 25.22 -10.18 13.25
CA MET A 1 24.49 -9.86 12.03
C MET A 1 25.48 -10.01 10.87
N LYS A 2 25.32 -11.02 10.01
CA LYS A 2 26.20 -11.16 8.85
C LYS A 2 25.86 -10.03 7.86
N SER A 3 26.81 -9.12 7.63
CA SER A 3 26.67 -8.11 6.59
C SER A 3 26.76 -8.81 5.24
N PHE A 4 25.73 -8.65 4.41
CA PHE A 4 25.84 -9.05 3.02
C PHE A 4 26.75 -8.07 2.29
N PRO A 5 27.81 -8.54 1.63
CA PRO A 5 28.54 -7.71 0.69
C PRO A 5 27.68 -7.59 -0.57
N GLY A 6 26.71 -6.66 -0.58
CA GLY A 6 25.81 -6.51 -1.71
C GLY A 6 24.82 -5.37 -1.53
N LEU A 7 24.08 -5.05 -2.57
CA LEU A 7 23.07 -3.98 -2.62
C LEU A 7 21.69 -4.42 -2.12
N LEU A 8 21.49 -5.71 -1.81
CA LEU A 8 20.19 -6.28 -1.45
C LEU A 8 20.14 -6.65 0.04
N GLU A 9 19.08 -6.30 0.70
CA GLU A 9 18.78 -6.73 2.08
C GLU A 9 18.12 -8.11 2.14
N GLY A 10 17.51 -8.55 1.04
CA GLY A 10 16.87 -9.85 0.92
C GLY A 10 16.24 -10.05 -0.46
N ILE A 11 15.92 -11.27 -0.78
CA ILE A 11 15.21 -11.65 -2.01
C ILE A 11 14.08 -12.60 -1.62
N GLY A 12 12.84 -12.16 -1.83
CA GLY A 12 11.67 -13.04 -1.76
C GLY A 12 11.42 -13.70 -3.12
N ARG A 13 11.07 -14.98 -3.08
CA ARG A 13 10.65 -15.72 -4.26
C ARG A 13 9.26 -16.31 -4.00
N GLY A 14 8.50 -16.50 -5.04
CA GLY A 14 7.19 -17.11 -4.97
C GLY A 14 6.65 -17.33 -6.37
N LYS A 15 5.54 -18.03 -6.45
CA LYS A 15 4.84 -18.31 -7.67
C LYS A 15 3.58 -17.45 -7.75
N MET A 16 3.35 -16.80 -8.87
CA MET A 16 2.06 -16.17 -9.13
C MET A 16 1.01 -17.27 -9.31
N ASP A 17 0.11 -17.39 -8.34
CA ASP A 17 -0.95 -18.40 -8.33
C ASP A 17 -2.14 -17.93 -9.16
N ARG A 18 -2.72 -16.81 -8.80
CA ARG A 18 -3.88 -16.24 -9.46
C ARG A 18 -3.89 -14.72 -9.42
N VAL A 19 -4.71 -14.16 -10.29
CA VAL A 19 -5.03 -12.73 -10.27
C VAL A 19 -6.48 -12.55 -9.86
N ILE A 20 -6.72 -11.63 -8.94
CA ILE A 20 -8.04 -11.29 -8.43
C ILE A 20 -8.39 -9.89 -8.88
N MET A 21 -9.59 -9.71 -9.39
CA MET A 21 -10.15 -8.40 -9.71
C MET A 21 -11.37 -8.16 -8.82
N GLY A 22 -11.24 -7.22 -7.89
CA GLY A 22 -12.30 -6.83 -6.96
C GLY A 22 -12.88 -5.47 -7.27
N LYS A 23 -14.20 -5.33 -7.21
CA LYS A 23 -14.89 -4.05 -7.36
C LYS A 23 -15.41 -3.59 -6.02
N LEU A 24 -14.92 -2.45 -5.52
CA LEU A 24 -15.40 -1.81 -4.31
C LEU A 24 -16.69 -1.01 -4.56
N LYS A 25 -17.54 -0.99 -3.55
CA LYS A 25 -18.72 -0.12 -3.50
C LYS A 25 -18.29 1.34 -3.28
N MET A 26 -19.24 2.25 -3.43
CA MET A 26 -19.08 3.64 -3.01
C MET A 26 -18.92 3.73 -1.50
N ASP A 27 -18.29 4.81 -1.06
CA ASP A 27 -18.13 5.17 0.37
C ASP A 27 -17.33 4.17 1.20
N ILE A 28 -16.50 3.35 0.55
CA ILE A 28 -15.60 2.42 1.22
C ILE A 28 -14.23 3.08 1.38
N ASP A 29 -13.66 2.99 2.57
CA ASP A 29 -12.25 3.31 2.78
C ASP A 29 -11.39 2.37 1.93
N LEU A 30 -10.51 2.92 1.12
CA LEU A 30 -9.74 2.15 0.14
C LEU A 30 -8.82 1.13 0.81
N LEU A 31 -8.18 1.50 1.92
CA LEU A 31 -7.30 0.58 2.65
C LEU A 31 -8.10 -0.57 3.27
N GLU A 32 -9.21 -0.26 3.92
CA GLU A 32 -10.11 -1.27 4.48
C GLU A 32 -10.67 -2.18 3.39
N GLY A 33 -11.06 -1.62 2.25
CA GLY A 33 -11.56 -2.39 1.10
C GLY A 33 -10.52 -3.38 0.55
N ILE A 34 -9.25 -3.00 0.49
CA ILE A 34 -8.15 -3.89 0.10
C ILE A 34 -7.98 -5.00 1.15
N GLN A 35 -7.96 -4.65 2.42
CA GLN A 35 -7.80 -5.62 3.51
C GLN A 35 -8.94 -6.64 3.53
N GLU A 36 -10.17 -6.18 3.36
CA GLU A 36 -11.36 -7.05 3.32
C GLU A 36 -11.35 -7.98 2.11
N LEU A 37 -10.99 -7.48 0.92
CA LEU A 37 -10.82 -8.30 -0.26
C LEU A 37 -9.75 -9.37 -0.05
N ALA A 38 -8.62 -8.99 0.52
CA ALA A 38 -7.52 -9.91 0.79
C ALA A 38 -7.92 -11.00 1.80
N LYS A 39 -8.63 -10.64 2.86
CA LYS A 39 -9.15 -11.60 3.86
C LYS A 39 -10.14 -12.57 3.22
N LYS A 40 -11.12 -12.06 2.47
CA LYS A 40 -12.15 -12.87 1.80
C LYS A 40 -11.57 -13.89 0.84
N GLU A 41 -10.52 -13.51 0.12
CA GLU A 41 -9.85 -14.36 -0.85
C GLU A 41 -8.72 -15.23 -0.25
N GLY A 42 -8.52 -15.16 1.06
CA GLY A 42 -7.50 -15.94 1.76
C GLY A 42 -6.07 -15.59 1.37
N ILE A 43 -5.83 -14.36 0.91
CA ILE A 43 -4.50 -13.91 0.48
C ILE A 43 -3.59 -13.81 1.69
N ARG A 44 -2.46 -14.47 1.64
CA ARG A 44 -1.38 -14.37 2.63
C ARG A 44 -0.26 -13.46 2.18
N THR A 45 0.05 -13.54 0.90
CA THR A 45 1.07 -12.71 0.25
C THR A 45 0.56 -12.31 -1.13
N GLY A 46 0.71 -11.04 -1.48
CA GLY A 46 0.26 -10.53 -2.77
C GLY A 46 0.89 -9.21 -3.13
N VAL A 47 0.74 -8.86 -4.38
CA VAL A 47 1.12 -7.55 -4.92
C VAL A 47 -0.12 -6.85 -5.47
N ILE A 48 -0.28 -5.58 -5.16
CA ILE A 48 -1.30 -4.75 -5.79
C ILE A 48 -0.75 -4.34 -7.15
N LEU A 49 -1.35 -4.88 -8.21
CA LEU A 49 -0.89 -4.68 -9.58
C LEU A 49 -1.41 -3.36 -10.15
N SER A 50 -2.66 -3.04 -9.87
CA SER A 50 -3.27 -1.80 -10.33
C SER A 50 -4.58 -1.50 -9.61
N ALA A 51 -5.04 -0.25 -9.73
CA ALA A 51 -6.44 0.10 -9.51
C ALA A 51 -6.88 1.15 -10.52
N ILE A 52 -8.17 1.14 -10.85
CA ILE A 52 -8.80 2.14 -11.68
C ILE A 52 -10.16 2.52 -11.11
N GLY A 53 -10.42 3.81 -11.05
CA GLY A 53 -11.69 4.33 -10.54
C GLY A 53 -11.54 5.69 -9.90
N ALA A 54 -12.62 6.11 -9.24
CA ALA A 54 -12.73 7.44 -8.68
C ALA A 54 -12.79 7.43 -7.15
N LEU A 55 -12.29 8.51 -6.57
CA LEU A 55 -12.34 8.82 -5.15
C LEU A 55 -13.19 10.07 -4.95
N LYS A 56 -13.89 10.16 -3.82
CA LYS A 56 -14.55 11.40 -3.36
C LYS A 56 -13.72 12.16 -2.34
N LYS A 57 -12.80 11.47 -1.69
CA LYS A 57 -11.89 12.00 -0.68
C LYS A 57 -10.60 11.21 -0.71
N ALA A 58 -9.47 11.88 -0.52
CA ALA A 58 -8.18 11.23 -0.35
C ALA A 58 -7.37 11.85 0.78
N THR A 59 -6.72 11.01 1.54
CA THR A 59 -5.73 11.41 2.54
C THR A 59 -4.36 10.87 2.12
N PHE A 60 -3.48 11.77 1.77
CA PHE A 60 -2.09 11.47 1.39
C PHE A 60 -1.18 11.64 2.60
N ARG A 61 -0.26 10.71 2.78
CA ARG A 61 0.79 10.79 3.78
C ARG A 61 2.15 10.69 3.12
N ASN A 62 3.00 11.67 3.33
CA ASN A 62 4.36 11.67 2.81
C ASN A 62 5.38 12.01 3.89
N LEU A 63 6.60 11.54 3.70
CA LEU A 63 7.73 11.93 4.53
C LEU A 63 8.11 13.37 4.19
N LYS A 64 8.14 14.22 5.21
CA LYS A 64 8.56 15.63 5.12
C LYS A 64 10.02 15.79 5.50
N ILE A 65 10.48 15.04 6.49
CA ILE A 65 11.84 15.07 7.01
C ILE A 65 12.28 13.64 7.28
N LEU A 66 13.45 13.26 6.79
CA LEU A 66 14.08 11.99 7.16
C LEU A 66 14.97 12.23 8.39
N PRO A 67 14.62 11.70 9.57
CA PRO A 67 15.45 11.85 10.75
C PRO A 67 16.77 11.07 10.60
N PRO A 68 17.89 11.57 11.19
CA PRO A 68 19.20 10.93 11.05
C PRO A 68 19.26 9.49 11.61
N ASP A 69 18.44 9.20 12.62
CA ASP A 69 18.31 7.85 13.21
C ASP A 69 17.32 6.94 12.48
N LEU A 70 16.74 7.42 11.38
CA LEU A 70 15.74 6.75 10.56
C LEU A 70 14.43 6.40 11.28
N LYS A 71 14.24 6.79 12.54
CA LYS A 71 13.03 6.52 13.32
C LYS A 71 11.96 7.55 13.02
N VAL A 72 11.15 7.25 12.00
CA VAL A 72 10.13 8.17 11.51
C VAL A 72 8.94 8.22 12.45
N GLU A 73 8.69 9.38 13.04
CA GLU A 73 7.53 9.69 13.87
C GLU A 73 6.49 10.56 13.12
N LYS A 74 5.36 10.82 13.78
CA LYS A 74 4.25 11.58 13.18
C LYS A 74 4.66 12.97 12.70
N HIS A 75 5.48 13.69 13.46
CA HIS A 75 5.91 15.05 13.12
C HIS A 75 6.89 15.13 11.93
N HIS A 76 7.50 13.99 11.55
CA HIS A 76 8.33 13.87 10.34
C HIS A 76 7.51 13.72 9.06
N ARG A 77 6.18 13.64 9.16
CA ARG A 77 5.27 13.36 8.04
C ARG A 77 4.37 14.55 7.76
N LEU A 78 4.02 14.70 6.49
CA LEU A 78 2.96 15.60 6.03
C LEU A 78 1.72 14.77 5.72
N TYR A 79 0.58 15.25 6.18
CA TYR A 79 -0.75 14.72 5.87
C TYR A 79 -1.51 15.77 5.09
N LEU A 80 -2.01 15.39 3.93
CA LEU A 80 -2.85 16.24 3.09
C LEU A 80 -4.17 15.54 2.85
N GLU A 81 -5.25 16.17 3.29
CA GLU A 81 -6.61 15.70 3.08
C GLU A 81 -7.31 16.57 2.04
N LEU A 82 -7.90 15.93 1.04
CA LEU A 82 -8.69 16.60 -0.01
C LEU A 82 -10.03 15.91 -0.14
N GLU A 83 -11.10 16.68 -0.02
CA GLU A 83 -12.48 16.24 -0.17
C GLU A 83 -13.06 16.82 -1.46
N GLN A 84 -12.74 16.18 -2.57
CA GLN A 84 -13.20 16.54 -3.91
C GLN A 84 -13.06 15.34 -4.85
N PRO A 85 -13.73 15.35 -6.03
CA PRO A 85 -13.59 14.27 -7.01
C PRO A 85 -12.15 14.10 -7.49
N MET A 86 -11.69 12.85 -7.48
CA MET A 86 -10.37 12.48 -7.98
C MET A 86 -10.46 11.17 -8.76
N GLU A 87 -9.53 10.96 -9.69
CA GLU A 87 -9.37 9.71 -10.41
C GLU A 87 -8.03 9.06 -10.07
N ILE A 88 -8.03 7.78 -9.74
CA ILE A 88 -6.80 7.04 -9.46
C ILE A 88 -5.98 6.94 -10.74
N VAL A 89 -4.74 7.40 -10.67
CA VAL A 89 -3.72 7.28 -11.72
C VAL A 89 -2.89 6.02 -11.51
N SER A 90 -2.51 5.74 -10.27
CA SER A 90 -1.82 4.50 -9.91
C SER A 90 -2.15 4.08 -8.48
N LEU A 91 -2.13 2.78 -8.25
CA LEU A 91 -2.11 2.16 -6.93
C LEU A 91 -1.20 0.93 -7.01
N THR A 92 -0.19 0.89 -6.18
CA THR A 92 0.75 -0.22 -6.12
C THR A 92 1.16 -0.49 -4.68
N GLY A 93 1.56 -1.71 -4.39
CA GLY A 93 1.94 -2.09 -3.04
C GLY A 93 2.08 -3.58 -2.87
N TRP A 94 2.29 -3.97 -1.63
CA TRP A 94 2.35 -5.37 -1.23
C TRP A 94 1.36 -5.68 -0.10
N ILE A 95 0.97 -6.93 -0.02
CA ILE A 95 0.17 -7.53 1.04
C ILE A 95 1.00 -8.66 1.61
N ALA A 96 1.20 -8.69 2.93
CA ALA A 96 1.93 -9.77 3.56
C ALA A 96 1.37 -10.07 4.96
N ARG A 97 1.44 -11.34 5.36
CA ARG A 97 0.97 -11.78 6.67
C ARG A 97 1.99 -11.44 7.74
N LYS A 98 1.53 -10.84 8.83
CA LYS A 98 2.31 -10.63 10.05
C LYS A 98 2.42 -11.92 10.87
N GLU A 99 3.31 -11.93 11.85
CA GLU A 99 3.52 -13.07 12.75
C GLU A 99 2.28 -13.37 13.61
N ASP A 100 1.50 -12.36 13.98
CA ASP A 100 0.22 -12.48 14.71
C ASP A 100 -0.93 -13.03 13.85
N GLY A 101 -0.70 -13.20 12.58
CA GLY A 101 -1.67 -13.72 11.62
C GLY A 101 -2.48 -12.66 10.87
N ASP A 102 -2.42 -11.41 11.28
CA ASP A 102 -3.04 -10.29 10.58
C ASP A 102 -2.35 -9.98 9.26
N LEU A 103 -3.05 -9.27 8.39
CA LEU A 103 -2.50 -8.79 7.13
C LEU A 103 -1.98 -7.37 7.28
N GLU A 104 -0.78 -7.16 6.77
CA GLU A 104 -0.27 -5.81 6.48
C GLU A 104 -0.50 -5.49 5.01
N VAL A 105 -1.03 -4.31 4.75
CA VAL A 105 -1.17 -3.74 3.41
C VAL A 105 -0.36 -2.47 3.38
N HIS A 106 0.71 -2.48 2.61
CA HIS A 106 1.54 -1.31 2.37
C HIS A 106 1.37 -0.88 0.93
N ALA A 107 0.76 0.26 0.72
CA ALA A 107 0.46 0.74 -0.63
C ALA A 107 0.75 2.22 -0.76
N HIS A 108 1.12 2.61 -1.97
CA HIS A 108 1.21 3.98 -2.42
C HIS A 108 0.25 4.19 -3.58
N PHE A 109 -0.33 5.38 -3.64
CA PHE A 109 -1.24 5.72 -4.73
C PHE A 109 -1.02 7.15 -5.22
N SER A 110 -1.43 7.40 -6.44
CA SER A 110 -1.58 8.73 -6.99
C SER A 110 -2.99 8.90 -7.57
N ALA A 111 -3.50 10.11 -7.46
CA ALA A 111 -4.79 10.48 -8.01
C ALA A 111 -4.75 11.87 -8.63
N SER A 112 -5.43 12.05 -9.73
CA SER A 112 -5.59 13.33 -10.41
C SER A 112 -6.89 14.00 -10.00
N THR A 113 -6.85 15.33 -9.94
CA THR A 113 -8.00 16.18 -9.62
C THR A 113 -7.90 17.51 -10.33
N VAL A 114 -8.99 18.25 -10.35
CA VAL A 114 -9.04 19.60 -10.92
C VAL A 114 -8.82 20.65 -9.83
N MET A 115 -7.83 21.51 -10.01
CA MET A 115 -7.57 22.67 -9.17
C MET A 115 -7.55 23.95 -10.02
N GLY A 116 -8.59 24.76 -9.91
CA GLY A 116 -8.85 25.85 -10.85
C GLY A 116 -9.04 25.31 -12.27
N ASP A 117 -8.27 25.78 -13.21
CA ASP A 117 -8.29 25.32 -14.61
C ASP A 117 -7.20 24.29 -14.94
N ARG A 118 -6.69 23.59 -13.94
CA ARG A 118 -5.56 22.65 -14.11
C ARG A 118 -5.92 21.27 -13.58
N ILE A 119 -5.49 20.23 -14.28
CA ILE A 119 -5.43 18.88 -13.75
C ILE A 119 -4.09 18.72 -13.06
N VAL A 120 -4.14 18.36 -11.77
CA VAL A 120 -2.96 18.07 -10.97
C VAL A 120 -3.00 16.64 -10.48
N THR A 121 -1.84 16.02 -10.34
CA THR A 121 -1.71 14.68 -9.77
C THR A 121 -0.95 14.78 -8.46
N LEU A 122 -1.54 14.23 -7.41
CA LEU A 122 -0.96 14.11 -6.09
C LEU A 122 -0.77 12.64 -5.76
N GLY A 123 0.18 12.36 -4.88
CA GLY A 123 0.44 10.97 -4.49
C GLY A 123 1.07 10.87 -3.11
N GLY A 124 0.99 9.67 -2.56
CA GLY A 124 1.57 9.36 -1.26
C GLY A 124 1.23 7.97 -0.78
N HIS A 125 1.64 7.69 0.42
CA HIS A 125 1.34 6.45 1.11
C HIS A 125 -0.15 6.39 1.48
N LEU A 126 -0.77 5.25 1.19
CA LEU A 126 -2.17 4.99 1.51
C LEU A 126 -2.35 4.78 3.02
N ILE A 127 -3.26 5.55 3.58
CA ILE A 127 -3.70 5.44 4.98
C ILE A 127 -5.22 5.52 5.03
N PRO A 128 -5.85 5.19 6.16
CA PRO A 128 -7.29 5.42 6.34
C PRO A 128 -7.69 6.86 6.04
N GLY A 129 -8.90 7.06 5.53
CA GLY A 129 -9.45 8.37 5.16
C GLY A 129 -9.49 8.63 3.66
N THR A 130 -9.19 7.61 2.82
CA THR A 130 -9.32 7.67 1.36
C THR A 130 -10.56 6.89 0.94
N PHE A 131 -11.59 7.59 0.44
CA PHE A 131 -12.91 6.99 0.19
C PHE A 131 -13.23 6.91 -1.31
N THR A 132 -13.73 5.73 -1.70
CA THR A 132 -14.18 5.45 -3.06
C THR A 132 -15.40 6.29 -3.44
N SER A 133 -15.51 6.59 -4.75
CA SER A 133 -16.68 7.22 -5.37
C SER A 133 -17.45 6.18 -6.20
N VAL A 134 -17.87 6.53 -7.41
CA VAL A 134 -18.84 5.77 -8.21
C VAL A 134 -18.42 4.34 -8.50
N LYS A 135 -17.17 4.11 -8.82
CA LYS A 135 -16.62 2.78 -9.08
C LYS A 135 -15.11 2.76 -8.84
N LEU A 136 -14.65 1.68 -8.27
CA LEU A 136 -13.24 1.43 -8.11
C LEU A 136 -12.99 -0.08 -8.24
N VAL A 137 -12.08 -0.44 -9.13
CA VAL A 137 -11.65 -1.83 -9.36
C VAL A 137 -10.19 -1.94 -8.97
N ILE A 138 -9.86 -2.98 -8.20
CA ILE A 138 -8.51 -3.30 -7.76
C ILE A 138 -8.11 -4.63 -8.36
N VAL A 139 -6.85 -4.72 -8.80
CA VAL A 139 -6.25 -5.96 -9.31
C VAL A 139 -5.12 -6.38 -8.39
N ILE A 140 -5.21 -7.59 -7.84
CA ILE A 140 -4.22 -8.16 -6.93
C ILE A 140 -3.68 -9.45 -7.53
N GLY A 141 -2.34 -9.56 -7.61
CA GLY A 141 -1.65 -10.81 -7.88
C GLY A 141 -1.36 -11.55 -6.58
N VAL A 142 -1.82 -12.78 -6.45
CA VAL A 142 -1.59 -13.63 -5.28
C VAL A 142 -0.29 -14.41 -5.47
N ILE A 143 0.57 -14.37 -4.46
CA ILE A 143 1.85 -15.07 -4.46
C ILE A 143 1.78 -16.20 -3.45
N GLU A 144 2.06 -17.42 -3.92
CA GLU A 144 2.17 -18.62 -3.10
C GLU A 144 3.58 -19.22 -3.15
N GLU A 145 3.80 -20.27 -2.39
CA GLU A 145 5.12 -20.92 -2.27
C GLU A 145 6.22 -19.90 -1.90
N THR A 146 5.95 -19.07 -0.89
CA THR A 146 6.84 -17.98 -0.48
C THR A 146 6.97 -17.86 1.03
N ASP A 147 8.13 -17.41 1.48
CA ASP A 147 8.44 -17.07 2.88
C ASP A 147 8.34 -15.57 3.17
N ILE A 148 7.78 -14.79 2.23
CA ILE A 148 7.59 -13.35 2.39
C ILE A 148 6.56 -13.10 3.50
N LYS A 149 6.94 -12.30 4.50
CA LYS A 149 6.10 -11.90 5.64
C LYS A 149 6.22 -10.42 5.89
N ALA A 150 5.33 -9.88 6.71
CA ALA A 150 5.46 -8.55 7.28
C ALA A 150 5.88 -8.62 8.75
N GLY A 151 6.63 -7.63 9.21
CA GLY A 151 7.02 -7.57 10.62
C GLY A 151 7.74 -6.27 10.95
N LEU A 152 7.92 -6.02 12.25
CA LEU A 152 8.60 -4.82 12.72
C LEU A 152 10.07 -4.80 12.26
N ASP A 153 10.47 -3.74 11.56
CA ASP A 153 11.88 -3.41 11.36
C ASP A 153 12.33 -2.47 12.49
N PRO A 154 13.18 -2.94 13.41
CA PRO A 154 13.61 -2.14 14.54
C PRO A 154 14.51 -0.96 14.17
N ARG A 155 15.10 -0.95 12.97
CA ARG A 155 15.95 0.14 12.47
C ARG A 155 15.14 1.41 12.22
N ILE A 156 13.94 1.24 11.66
CA ILE A 156 13.04 2.33 11.29
C ILE A 156 11.81 2.44 12.20
N ASN A 157 11.64 1.47 13.11
CA ASN A 157 10.47 1.33 13.98
C ASN A 157 9.13 1.33 13.24
N GLN A 158 9.08 0.63 12.11
CA GLN A 158 7.89 0.50 11.25
C GLN A 158 7.69 -0.97 10.86
N ILE A 159 6.45 -1.33 10.54
CA ILE A 159 6.18 -2.60 9.88
C ILE A 159 6.70 -2.52 8.43
N ASP A 160 7.45 -3.51 8.04
CA ASP A 160 7.98 -3.62 6.69
C ASP A 160 7.93 -5.07 6.20
N VAL A 161 8.13 -5.27 4.92
CA VAL A 161 8.24 -6.60 4.32
C VAL A 161 9.56 -7.25 4.74
N LYS A 162 9.47 -8.48 5.24
CA LYS A 162 10.63 -9.32 5.56
C LYS A 162 10.84 -10.29 4.41
N LEU A 163 11.93 -10.10 3.69
CA LEU A 163 12.35 -10.98 2.61
C LEU A 163 13.40 -11.97 3.13
N PRO A 164 13.32 -13.26 2.74
CA PRO A 164 14.35 -14.23 3.08
C PRO A 164 15.71 -13.77 2.58
N PHE A 165 16.74 -14.14 3.32
CA PHE A 165 18.10 -13.96 2.82
C PHE A 165 18.37 -14.95 1.66
N PRO A 166 19.11 -14.52 0.63
CA PRO A 166 19.52 -15.44 -0.45
C PRO A 166 20.44 -16.55 0.05
#